data_3369802eb6184d1342a34562fc6a614a
#
_entry.id   3369802eb6184d1342a34562fc6a614a
#
_cell.length_a   1.000
_cell.length_b   1.000
_cell.length_c   1.000
_cell.angle_alpha   90.00
_cell.angle_beta   90.00
_cell.angle_gamma   90.00
#
_symmetry.space_group_name_H-M   'P 1'
#
loop_
_entity.id
_entity.type
_entity.pdbx_description
1 polymer ?
#
loop_
_entity_poly.entity_id
_entity_poly.type
_entity_poly.pdbx_seq_one_letter_code
_entity_poly.pdbx_strand_id
1 'polypeptide(L)'
;MVKHVLFAVFSVLTLFLLGMFAYREETAEWKSYQAKYYEKLAKVTNNPQVAKTPLKVAQIWNKSLNRADRCTTCHAGIDNPAFENEPQPYKTHPHFKNQGYISKHSFEKFGCTICHEGDGQAVKVSKTHGVVHHLDRQLLTGSYVQAACTKCHYELYSENLYWPEAKTLMEGKQLAYDLGCGVCHAIRQFGTNSTLAPELSSMGSKTELSFFLVHDFSHIQSHDHITRVWEWEHFKDPQKIVPGTPDAKDPKERTPPTIMPNWGLTDDEATALTVFVLSLRDPKVENIPREYLPKVEVHKEFLQYRQ
;
A
#
# COMPACT_ATOMS: atom_id res chain seq x y z
N MET A 1 -8.54 8.56 -55.93
CA MET A 1 -9.82 8.50 -55.18
C MET A 1 -9.63 7.88 -53.80
N VAL A 2 -9.12 6.64 -53.67
CA VAL A 2 -8.92 5.96 -52.36
C VAL A 2 -8.09 6.78 -51.37
N LYS A 3 -6.96 7.40 -51.78
CA LYS A 3 -6.11 8.20 -50.87
C LYS A 3 -6.83 9.40 -50.25
N HIS A 4 -7.70 10.08 -51.02
CA HIS A 4 -8.46 11.23 -50.50
C HIS A 4 -9.57 10.78 -49.55
N VAL A 5 -10.19 9.63 -49.78
CA VAL A 5 -11.18 9.05 -48.89
C VAL A 5 -10.51 8.66 -47.56
N LEU A 6 -9.37 7.96 -47.62
CA LEU A 6 -8.61 7.60 -46.42
C LEU A 6 -8.17 8.84 -45.63
N PHE A 7 -7.66 9.86 -46.32
CA PHE A 7 -7.29 11.12 -45.64
C PHE A 7 -8.48 11.76 -44.94
N ALA A 8 -9.63 11.86 -45.60
CA ALA A 8 -10.84 12.41 -45.00
C ALA A 8 -11.29 11.60 -43.76
N VAL A 9 -11.29 10.26 -43.85
CA VAL A 9 -11.68 9.37 -42.75
C VAL A 9 -10.76 9.55 -41.57
N PHE A 10 -9.43 9.53 -41.78
CA PHE A 10 -8.48 9.70 -40.67
C PHE A 10 -8.53 11.11 -40.07
N SER A 11 -8.78 12.15 -40.89
CA SER A 11 -8.94 13.51 -40.37
C SER A 11 -10.17 13.64 -39.48
N VAL A 12 -11.31 13.10 -39.88
CA VAL A 12 -12.54 13.08 -39.08
C VAL A 12 -12.33 12.27 -37.78
N LEU A 13 -11.70 11.10 -37.87
CA LEU A 13 -11.39 10.27 -36.72
C LEU A 13 -10.47 11.01 -35.74
N THR A 14 -9.44 11.69 -36.24
CA THR A 14 -8.53 12.49 -35.41
C THR A 14 -9.27 13.61 -34.69
N LEU A 15 -10.12 14.36 -35.37
CA LEU A 15 -10.93 15.42 -34.78
C LEU A 15 -11.89 14.87 -33.71
N PHE A 16 -12.52 13.73 -33.99
CA PHE A 16 -13.39 13.05 -33.04
C PHE A 16 -12.62 12.62 -31.77
N LEU A 17 -11.45 12.00 -31.94
CA LEU A 17 -10.60 11.58 -30.80
C LEU A 17 -10.10 12.78 -30.00
N LEU A 18 -9.73 13.89 -30.65
CA LEU A 18 -9.35 15.13 -29.96
C LEU A 18 -10.53 15.73 -29.18
N GLY A 19 -11.73 15.73 -29.77
CA GLY A 19 -12.95 16.15 -29.07
C GLY A 19 -13.26 15.29 -27.84
N MET A 20 -13.16 13.97 -27.99
CA MET A 20 -13.31 13.04 -26.87
C MET A 20 -12.26 13.26 -25.78
N PHE A 21 -11.01 13.49 -26.15
CA PHE A 21 -9.94 13.78 -25.20
C PHE A 21 -10.23 15.06 -24.41
N ALA A 22 -10.57 16.16 -25.12
CA ALA A 22 -10.94 17.42 -24.49
C ALA A 22 -12.14 17.28 -23.54
N TYR A 23 -13.17 16.53 -23.95
CA TYR A 23 -14.33 16.25 -23.10
C TYR A 23 -13.94 15.46 -21.85
N ARG A 24 -13.12 14.41 -21.97
CA ARG A 24 -12.64 13.62 -20.84
C ARG A 24 -11.81 14.43 -19.87
N GLU A 25 -10.95 15.32 -20.39
CA GLU A 25 -10.14 16.20 -19.56
C GLU A 25 -11.03 17.21 -18.81
N GLU A 26 -12.04 17.77 -19.48
CA GLU A 26 -12.96 18.74 -18.86
C GLU A 26 -13.83 18.08 -17.77
N THR A 27 -14.27 16.85 -17.99
CA THR A 27 -15.11 16.09 -17.06
C THR A 27 -14.30 15.18 -16.11
N ALA A 28 -12.99 15.42 -15.96
CA ALA A 28 -12.14 14.61 -15.13
C ALA A 28 -12.62 14.59 -13.67
N GLU A 29 -12.74 13.38 -13.10
CA GLU A 29 -13.32 13.10 -11.78
C GLU A 29 -12.68 13.94 -10.65
N TRP A 30 -11.36 14.09 -10.68
CA TRP A 30 -10.62 14.84 -9.67
C TRP A 30 -11.03 16.31 -9.58
N LYS A 31 -11.50 16.92 -10.68
CA LYS A 31 -11.96 18.32 -10.69
C LYS A 31 -13.16 18.52 -9.77
N SER A 32 -14.06 17.55 -9.72
CA SER A 32 -15.25 17.62 -8.86
C SER A 32 -14.86 17.59 -7.37
N TYR A 33 -13.87 16.78 -6.98
CA TYR A 33 -13.38 16.73 -5.61
C TYR A 33 -12.69 18.04 -5.22
N GLN A 34 -11.83 18.55 -6.09
CA GLN A 34 -11.10 19.78 -5.80
C GLN A 34 -12.03 21.01 -5.75
N ALA A 35 -13.02 21.09 -6.65
CA ALA A 35 -14.03 22.15 -6.61
C ALA A 35 -14.79 22.15 -5.28
N LYS A 36 -15.29 20.99 -4.84
CA LYS A 36 -15.97 20.87 -3.54
C LYS A 36 -15.08 21.22 -2.35
N TYR A 37 -13.79 20.92 -2.43
CA TYR A 37 -12.83 21.36 -1.41
C TYR A 37 -12.78 22.89 -1.33
N TYR A 38 -12.62 23.58 -2.46
CA TYR A 38 -12.55 25.04 -2.47
C TYR A 38 -13.87 25.71 -2.05
N GLU A 39 -15.03 25.11 -2.35
CA GLU A 39 -16.31 25.55 -1.83
C GLU A 39 -16.38 25.47 -0.29
N LYS A 40 -15.89 24.35 0.28
CA LYS A 40 -15.82 24.19 1.73
C LYS A 40 -14.82 25.16 2.35
N LEU A 41 -13.65 25.31 1.76
CA LEU A 41 -12.61 26.22 2.23
C LEU A 41 -13.08 27.68 2.19
N ALA A 42 -13.84 28.09 1.18
CA ALA A 42 -14.44 29.42 1.09
C ALA A 42 -15.38 29.71 2.27
N LYS A 43 -16.15 28.71 2.74
CA LYS A 43 -17.02 28.82 3.92
C LYS A 43 -16.20 28.92 5.20
N VAL A 44 -15.19 28.07 5.38
CA VAL A 44 -14.33 28.08 6.57
C VAL A 44 -13.54 29.38 6.70
N THR A 45 -13.07 29.93 5.59
CA THR A 45 -12.29 31.18 5.56
C THR A 45 -13.13 32.43 5.46
N ASN A 46 -14.47 32.29 5.33
CA ASN A 46 -15.42 33.39 5.04
C ASN A 46 -14.96 34.23 3.83
N ASN A 47 -14.40 33.61 2.82
CA ASN A 47 -13.90 34.25 1.61
C ASN A 47 -14.44 33.59 0.34
N PRO A 48 -15.49 34.14 -0.30
CA PRO A 48 -16.08 33.54 -1.51
C PRO A 48 -15.16 33.46 -2.72
N GLN A 49 -14.08 34.25 -2.76
CA GLN A 49 -13.13 34.22 -3.88
C GLN A 49 -12.33 32.91 -3.91
N VAL A 50 -12.18 32.25 -2.76
CA VAL A 50 -11.50 30.94 -2.65
C VAL A 50 -12.21 29.87 -3.48
N ALA A 51 -13.54 29.91 -3.58
CA ALA A 51 -14.31 28.97 -4.40
C ALA A 51 -14.00 29.09 -5.91
N LYS A 52 -13.39 30.19 -6.35
CA LYS A 52 -13.01 30.43 -7.74
C LYS A 52 -11.56 30.06 -8.03
N THR A 53 -10.87 29.40 -7.09
CA THR A 53 -9.49 28.96 -7.28
C THR A 53 -9.40 28.03 -8.50
N PRO A 54 -8.46 28.28 -9.44
CA PRO A 54 -8.29 27.43 -10.61
C PRO A 54 -7.95 25.99 -10.21
N LEU A 55 -8.65 25.03 -10.81
CA LEU A 55 -8.41 23.62 -10.57
C LEU A 55 -7.13 23.18 -11.29
N LYS A 56 -6.30 22.43 -10.59
CA LYS A 56 -5.03 21.90 -11.13
C LYS A 56 -4.67 20.57 -10.49
N VAL A 57 -3.96 19.74 -11.22
CA VAL A 57 -3.33 18.55 -10.65
C VAL A 57 -2.24 19.00 -9.70
N ALA A 58 -2.42 18.73 -8.41
CA ALA A 58 -1.40 18.94 -7.39
C ALA A 58 -0.46 17.73 -7.38
N GLN A 59 0.84 17.99 -7.33
CA GLN A 59 1.85 16.91 -7.36
C GLN A 59 2.97 17.21 -6.38
N ILE A 60 3.29 16.24 -5.54
CA ILE A 60 4.49 16.21 -4.73
C ILE A 60 5.53 15.41 -5.53
N TRP A 61 6.63 16.06 -5.90
CA TRP A 61 7.71 15.41 -6.61
C TRP A 61 8.88 15.17 -5.68
N ASN A 62 9.14 13.89 -5.38
CA ASN A 62 10.29 13.51 -4.58
C ASN A 62 11.32 12.79 -5.46
N LYS A 63 12.34 13.54 -5.88
CA LYS A 63 13.39 13.05 -6.76
C LYS A 63 14.22 11.94 -6.12
N SER A 64 14.57 12.09 -4.85
CA SER A 64 15.44 11.14 -4.14
C SER A 64 14.76 9.80 -3.91
N LEU A 65 13.44 9.82 -3.68
CA LEU A 65 12.62 8.60 -3.57
C LEU A 65 12.12 8.10 -4.93
N ASN A 66 12.40 8.81 -6.03
CA ASN A 66 11.89 8.53 -7.36
C ASN A 66 10.35 8.37 -7.39
N ARG A 67 9.63 9.26 -6.70
CA ARG A 67 8.18 9.20 -6.55
C ARG A 67 7.51 10.51 -6.90
N ALA A 68 6.33 10.40 -7.50
CA ALA A 68 5.46 11.52 -7.81
C ALA A 68 4.05 11.22 -7.29
N ASP A 69 3.60 11.96 -6.29
CA ASP A 69 2.33 11.74 -5.63
C ASP A 69 1.34 12.85 -5.98
N ARG A 70 0.20 12.47 -6.58
CA ARG A 70 -0.89 13.37 -6.97
C ARG A 70 -2.11 13.25 -6.05
N CYS A 71 -2.00 12.54 -4.96
CA CYS A 71 -3.08 12.28 -4.01
C CYS A 71 -3.72 13.57 -3.49
N THR A 72 -2.93 14.62 -3.26
CA THR A 72 -3.41 15.93 -2.82
C THR A 72 -4.27 16.67 -3.85
N THR A 73 -4.36 16.17 -5.08
CA THR A 73 -5.31 16.68 -6.08
C THR A 73 -6.76 16.49 -5.61
N CYS A 74 -7.07 15.35 -4.97
CA CYS A 74 -8.38 15.04 -4.40
C CYS A 74 -8.39 15.23 -2.87
N HIS A 75 -7.31 14.81 -2.18
CA HIS A 75 -7.14 14.95 -0.73
C HIS A 75 -6.58 16.33 -0.35
N ALA A 76 -7.20 17.40 -0.88
CA ALA A 76 -6.69 18.76 -0.77
C ALA A 76 -6.78 19.35 0.66
N GLY A 77 -7.54 18.72 1.56
CA GLY A 77 -7.67 19.15 2.97
C GLY A 77 -6.71 18.44 3.92
N ILE A 78 -5.81 17.60 3.41
CA ILE A 78 -5.01 16.65 4.20
C ILE A 78 -4.11 17.33 5.26
N ASP A 79 -3.65 18.53 5.00
CA ASP A 79 -2.81 19.35 5.89
C ASP A 79 -3.54 20.51 6.55
N ASN A 80 -4.87 20.61 6.36
CA ASN A 80 -5.68 21.72 6.88
C ASN A 80 -6.39 21.32 8.19
N PRO A 81 -5.99 21.85 9.36
CA PRO A 81 -6.61 21.51 10.64
C PRO A 81 -8.11 21.78 10.74
N ALA A 82 -8.64 22.71 9.93
CA ALA A 82 -10.05 23.03 9.93
C ALA A 82 -10.95 21.93 9.35
N PHE A 83 -10.33 20.95 8.67
CA PHE A 83 -11.03 19.85 8.01
C PHE A 83 -10.99 18.53 8.82
N GLU A 84 -10.62 18.58 10.10
CA GLU A 84 -10.49 17.38 10.95
C GLU A 84 -11.77 16.54 11.03
N ASN A 85 -12.93 17.18 11.00
CA ASN A 85 -14.23 16.52 11.09
C ASN A 85 -14.95 16.38 9.73
N GLU A 86 -14.28 16.74 8.64
CA GLU A 86 -14.83 16.54 7.30
C GLU A 86 -14.73 15.07 6.88
N PRO A 87 -15.63 14.60 6.00
CA PRO A 87 -15.52 13.27 5.42
C PRO A 87 -14.37 13.21 4.39
N GLN A 88 -13.91 11.99 4.11
CA GLN A 88 -12.99 11.78 2.99
C GLN A 88 -13.64 12.22 1.66
N PRO A 89 -12.86 12.76 0.72
CA PRO A 89 -11.40 12.94 0.73
C PRO A 89 -10.90 14.25 1.36
N TYR A 90 -11.78 15.02 2.02
CA TYR A 90 -11.46 16.36 2.53
C TYR A 90 -10.82 16.38 3.91
N LYS A 91 -10.92 15.26 4.62
CA LYS A 91 -10.47 15.15 6.01
C LYS A 91 -8.97 15.40 6.16
N THR A 92 -8.62 16.18 7.20
CA THR A 92 -7.22 16.31 7.66
C THR A 92 -6.64 14.93 7.94
N HIS A 93 -5.36 14.72 7.60
CA HIS A 93 -4.70 13.45 7.85
C HIS A 93 -4.75 13.11 9.35
N PRO A 94 -5.13 11.87 9.73
CA PRO A 94 -4.93 11.41 11.10
C PRO A 94 -3.48 11.65 11.51
N HIS A 95 -3.24 11.96 12.79
CA HIS A 95 -1.89 12.24 13.30
C HIS A 95 -1.20 13.50 12.75
N PHE A 96 -1.95 14.41 12.07
CA PHE A 96 -1.43 15.71 11.63
C PHE A 96 -1.23 16.67 12.82
N LYS A 97 -2.17 16.65 13.80
CA LYS A 97 -2.09 17.44 15.04
C LYS A 97 -1.40 16.66 16.17
N ASN A 98 -0.99 17.39 17.21
CA ASN A 98 -0.54 16.83 18.50
C ASN A 98 0.72 15.97 18.47
N GLN A 99 1.76 16.40 17.74
CA GLN A 99 3.06 15.71 17.70
C GLN A 99 3.03 14.27 17.16
N GLY A 100 1.95 13.87 16.47
CA GLY A 100 1.91 12.60 15.76
C GLY A 100 3.04 12.48 14.73
N TYR A 101 3.24 11.26 14.23
CA TYR A 101 4.36 10.95 13.32
C TYR A 101 4.38 11.82 12.05
N ILE A 102 3.25 12.39 11.59
CA ILE A 102 3.21 13.30 10.45
C ILE A 102 3.99 14.61 10.72
N SER A 103 4.10 15.05 11.97
CA SER A 103 4.94 16.21 12.30
C SER A 103 6.43 15.99 11.96
N LYS A 104 6.88 14.74 11.93
CA LYS A 104 8.25 14.31 11.58
C LYS A 104 8.37 13.83 10.13
N HIS A 105 7.26 13.54 9.46
CA HIS A 105 7.17 13.01 8.11
C HIS A 105 6.35 13.96 7.23
N SER A 106 6.87 15.18 6.98
CA SER A 106 6.14 16.17 6.19
C SER A 106 5.80 15.65 4.79
N PHE A 107 4.62 16.01 4.29
CA PHE A 107 4.13 15.57 2.98
C PHE A 107 5.07 15.98 1.84
N GLU A 108 5.70 17.17 1.95
CA GLU A 108 6.63 17.69 0.93
C GLU A 108 7.89 16.83 0.84
N LYS A 109 8.38 16.32 1.98
CA LYS A 109 9.60 15.51 2.03
C LYS A 109 9.35 14.05 1.69
N PHE A 110 8.28 13.47 2.24
CA PHE A 110 8.05 12.03 2.15
C PHE A 110 7.05 11.65 1.06
N GLY A 111 6.11 12.54 0.71
CA GLY A 111 4.97 12.21 -0.16
C GLY A 111 3.96 11.33 0.56
N CYS A 112 3.16 10.64 -0.21
CA CYS A 112 2.08 9.78 0.27
C CYS A 112 2.40 8.30 0.09
N THR A 113 2.86 7.92 -1.11
CA THR A 113 3.05 6.51 -1.49
C THR A 113 4.25 5.83 -0.83
N ILE A 114 5.12 6.55 -0.14
CA ILE A 114 6.16 5.94 0.69
C ILE A 114 5.53 5.12 1.84
N CYS A 115 4.43 5.62 2.41
CA CYS A 115 3.68 4.95 3.47
C CYS A 115 2.49 4.17 2.93
N HIS A 116 1.72 4.76 2.00
CA HIS A 116 0.46 4.17 1.51
C HIS A 116 0.63 3.21 0.33
N GLU A 117 1.78 3.19 -0.34
CA GLU A 117 1.97 2.43 -1.59
C GLU A 117 0.96 2.82 -2.69
N GLY A 118 0.61 1.93 -3.62
CA GLY A 118 -0.35 2.21 -4.67
C GLY A 118 0.18 3.10 -5.79
N ASP A 119 -0.73 3.54 -6.70
CA ASP A 119 -0.39 4.41 -7.83
C ASP A 119 -0.52 5.90 -7.44
N GLY A 120 0.60 6.50 -7.04
CA GLY A 120 0.66 7.93 -6.71
C GLY A 120 0.43 8.86 -7.90
N GLN A 121 0.57 8.38 -9.14
CA GLN A 121 0.44 9.22 -10.33
C GLN A 121 -0.98 9.28 -10.88
N ALA A 122 -1.83 8.32 -10.52
CA ALA A 122 -3.21 8.31 -10.96
C ALA A 122 -4.04 9.42 -10.29
N VAL A 123 -5.01 9.94 -11.04
CA VAL A 123 -5.99 10.95 -10.58
C VAL A 123 -7.43 10.47 -10.77
N LYS A 124 -7.61 9.15 -10.94
CA LYS A 124 -8.91 8.51 -11.07
C LYS A 124 -9.10 7.54 -9.91
N VAL A 125 -10.21 7.64 -9.17
CA VAL A 125 -10.48 6.86 -7.96
C VAL A 125 -10.30 5.36 -8.18
N SER A 126 -10.83 4.81 -9.26
CA SER A 126 -10.69 3.37 -9.55
C SER A 126 -9.24 2.91 -9.83
N LYS A 127 -8.32 3.83 -10.09
CA LYS A 127 -6.90 3.55 -10.30
C LYS A 127 -6.05 3.82 -9.05
N THR A 128 -6.51 4.73 -8.21
CA THR A 128 -5.82 5.06 -6.96
C THR A 128 -6.28 4.21 -5.77
N HIS A 129 -7.56 3.83 -5.73
CA HIS A 129 -8.18 3.12 -4.60
C HIS A 129 -8.69 1.71 -4.94
N GLY A 130 -8.80 1.38 -6.23
CA GLY A 130 -9.16 0.04 -6.68
C GLY A 130 -7.97 -0.90 -6.77
N VAL A 131 -8.25 -2.19 -6.94
CA VAL A 131 -7.22 -3.18 -7.28
C VAL A 131 -6.75 -2.95 -8.70
N VAL A 132 -5.46 -2.79 -8.88
CA VAL A 132 -4.81 -2.54 -10.17
C VAL A 132 -3.77 -3.63 -10.40
N HIS A 133 -4.10 -4.63 -11.20
CA HIS A 133 -3.32 -5.87 -11.37
C HIS A 133 -1.88 -5.69 -11.88
N HIS A 134 -1.55 -4.53 -12.47
CA HIS A 134 -0.19 -4.25 -12.95
C HIS A 134 0.65 -3.41 -11.99
N LEU A 135 0.12 -3.06 -10.81
CA LEU A 135 0.90 -2.39 -9.80
C LEU A 135 1.80 -3.40 -9.06
N ASP A 136 3.01 -2.99 -8.81
CA ASP A 136 3.93 -3.75 -7.97
C ASP A 136 3.40 -3.94 -6.56
N ARG A 137 2.70 -2.94 -6.02
CA ARG A 137 2.10 -2.96 -4.67
C ARG A 137 0.80 -2.16 -4.67
N GLN A 138 -0.20 -2.71 -4.01
CA GLN A 138 -1.52 -2.08 -3.88
C GLN A 138 -1.53 -1.04 -2.77
N LEU A 139 -2.53 -0.14 -2.82
CA LEU A 139 -2.72 0.89 -1.80
C LEU A 139 -2.93 0.26 -0.41
N LEU A 140 -2.15 0.69 0.55
CA LEU A 140 -2.33 0.35 1.97
C LEU A 140 -3.24 1.39 2.65
N THR A 141 -4.29 0.90 3.29
CA THR A 141 -5.27 1.73 4.02
C THR A 141 -5.45 1.22 5.45
N GLY A 142 -6.00 2.05 6.34
CA GLY A 142 -6.22 1.66 7.73
C GLY A 142 -4.94 1.24 8.43
N SER A 143 -5.00 0.18 9.23
CA SER A 143 -3.85 -0.34 9.97
C SER A 143 -2.76 -0.94 9.08
N TYR A 144 -3.07 -1.35 7.86
CA TYR A 144 -2.08 -1.92 6.92
C TYR A 144 -0.97 -0.93 6.55
N VAL A 145 -1.21 0.38 6.67
CA VAL A 145 -0.17 1.41 6.44
C VAL A 145 1.02 1.21 7.38
N GLN A 146 0.81 0.65 8.57
CA GLN A 146 1.87 0.39 9.54
C GLN A 146 2.93 -0.58 9.00
N ALA A 147 2.58 -1.45 8.05
CA ALA A 147 3.55 -2.34 7.39
C ALA A 147 4.64 -1.57 6.62
N ALA A 148 4.40 -0.32 6.25
CA ALA A 148 5.38 0.51 5.54
C ALA A 148 6.38 1.20 6.48
N CYS A 149 6.13 1.25 7.79
CA CYS A 149 7.04 1.88 8.76
C CYS A 149 8.43 1.25 8.73
N THR A 150 8.50 -0.06 8.56
CA THR A 150 9.74 -0.84 8.54
C THR A 150 10.59 -0.63 7.29
N LYS A 151 10.12 0.11 6.28
CA LYS A 151 10.98 0.57 5.17
C LYS A 151 12.14 1.44 5.67
N CYS A 152 11.93 2.15 6.77
CA CYS A 152 12.90 3.06 7.37
C CYS A 152 13.24 2.69 8.81
N HIS A 153 12.27 2.18 9.57
CA HIS A 153 12.35 1.92 11.01
C HIS A 153 12.62 0.43 11.29
N TYR A 154 13.84 -0.03 11.02
CA TYR A 154 14.23 -1.44 11.25
C TYR A 154 14.26 -1.82 12.72
N GLU A 155 14.40 -0.83 13.63
CA GLU A 155 14.32 -1.01 15.07
C GLU A 155 12.99 -1.60 15.53
N LEU A 156 11.92 -1.48 14.73
CA LEU A 156 10.60 -2.06 15.04
C LEU A 156 10.61 -3.59 15.11
N TYR A 157 11.62 -4.24 14.54
CA TYR A 157 11.79 -5.69 14.70
C TYR A 157 12.42 -6.12 16.02
N SER A 158 12.99 -5.19 16.79
CA SER A 158 13.59 -5.52 18.09
C SER A 158 12.55 -6.11 19.04
N GLU A 159 12.89 -7.23 19.69
CA GLU A 159 11.99 -8.00 20.54
C GLU A 159 11.35 -7.14 21.64
N ASN A 160 12.15 -6.33 22.30
CA ASN A 160 11.72 -5.54 23.46
C ASN A 160 11.14 -4.16 23.10
N LEU A 161 10.98 -3.84 21.80
CA LEU A 161 10.43 -2.56 21.40
C LEU A 161 8.93 -2.65 21.17
N TYR A 162 8.18 -1.83 21.88
CA TYR A 162 6.78 -1.55 21.61
C TYR A 162 6.61 -0.09 21.19
N TRP A 163 6.00 0.13 20.05
CA TRP A 163 5.74 1.46 19.52
C TRP A 163 4.23 1.71 19.37
N PRO A 164 3.63 2.55 20.26
CA PRO A 164 2.17 2.74 20.27
C PRO A 164 1.59 3.27 18.95
N GLU A 165 2.37 4.05 18.21
CA GLU A 165 1.97 4.61 16.92
C GLU A 165 1.84 3.55 15.81
N ALA A 166 2.44 2.39 16.01
CA ALA A 166 2.35 1.23 15.12
C ALA A 166 1.73 0.02 15.84
N LYS A 167 0.68 0.26 16.60
CA LYS A 167 0.05 -0.73 17.50
C LYS A 167 -0.24 -2.06 16.82
N THR A 168 -0.92 -2.05 15.66
CA THR A 168 -1.30 -3.28 14.94
C THR A 168 -0.07 -4.06 14.46
N LEU A 169 0.99 -3.36 14.02
CA LEU A 169 2.27 -3.98 13.69
C LEU A 169 2.91 -4.65 14.91
N MET A 170 2.90 -3.96 16.07
CA MET A 170 3.47 -4.51 17.30
C MET A 170 2.69 -5.71 17.81
N GLU A 171 1.36 -5.68 17.73
CA GLU A 171 0.49 -6.80 18.07
C GLU A 171 0.77 -8.00 17.16
N GLY A 172 0.89 -7.79 15.83
CA GLY A 172 1.22 -8.85 14.89
C GLY A 172 2.62 -9.42 15.10
N LYS A 173 3.59 -8.58 15.42
CA LYS A 173 4.94 -9.02 15.80
C LYS A 173 4.90 -9.93 17.02
N GLN A 174 4.24 -9.49 18.10
CA GLN A 174 4.11 -10.26 19.33
C GLN A 174 3.40 -11.59 19.08
N LEU A 175 2.29 -11.55 18.34
CA LEU A 175 1.53 -12.75 18.00
C LEU A 175 2.37 -13.75 17.17
N ALA A 176 3.19 -13.27 16.26
CA ALA A 176 4.09 -14.13 15.49
C ALA A 176 5.17 -14.81 16.36
N TYR A 177 5.63 -14.15 17.43
CA TYR A 177 6.48 -14.78 18.45
C TYR A 177 5.72 -15.82 19.26
N ASP A 178 4.56 -15.47 19.78
CA ASP A 178 3.76 -16.30 20.67
C ASP A 178 3.27 -17.59 19.99
N LEU A 179 2.90 -17.49 18.72
CA LEU A 179 2.50 -18.63 17.89
C LEU A 179 3.68 -19.44 17.33
N GLY A 180 4.91 -18.97 17.53
CA GLY A 180 6.12 -19.67 17.14
C GLY A 180 6.33 -19.74 15.62
N CYS A 181 5.93 -18.71 14.85
CA CYS A 181 6.06 -18.68 13.38
C CYS A 181 7.50 -18.95 12.93
N GLY A 182 8.50 -18.46 13.67
CA GLY A 182 9.92 -18.66 13.39
C GLY A 182 10.42 -20.11 13.57
N VAL A 183 9.63 -21.01 14.18
CA VAL A 183 9.97 -22.43 14.29
C VAL A 183 9.90 -23.11 12.91
N CYS A 184 8.92 -22.72 12.10
CA CYS A 184 8.70 -23.29 10.77
C CYS A 184 9.25 -22.40 9.66
N HIS A 185 9.14 -21.07 9.80
CA HIS A 185 9.54 -20.09 8.79
C HIS A 185 10.92 -19.48 9.10
N ALA A 186 11.74 -19.31 8.08
CA ALA A 186 12.90 -18.42 8.18
C ALA A 186 12.41 -16.97 8.21
N ILE A 187 12.69 -16.29 9.31
CA ILE A 187 12.40 -14.87 9.51
C ILE A 187 13.68 -14.22 10.04
N ARG A 188 14.48 -13.64 9.16
CA ARG A 188 15.79 -13.04 9.51
C ARG A 188 15.66 -11.99 10.62
N GLN A 189 14.56 -11.24 10.61
CA GLN A 189 14.26 -10.22 11.62
C GLN A 189 14.07 -10.81 13.03
N PHE A 190 13.77 -12.11 13.12
CA PHE A 190 13.69 -12.88 14.36
C PHE A 190 14.95 -13.73 14.62
N GLY A 191 15.93 -13.69 13.74
CA GLY A 191 17.12 -14.53 13.83
C GLY A 191 16.86 -16.02 13.55
N THR A 192 15.73 -16.38 12.90
CA THR A 192 15.38 -17.76 12.59
C THR A 192 15.76 -18.13 11.17
N ASN A 193 16.09 -19.41 10.94
CA ASN A 193 16.55 -19.92 9.65
C ASN A 193 15.92 -21.29 9.30
N SER A 194 14.74 -21.58 9.80
CA SER A 194 14.01 -22.82 9.53
C SER A 194 13.72 -22.97 8.03
N THR A 195 13.73 -24.21 7.56
CA THR A 195 13.42 -24.58 6.18
C THR A 195 12.18 -25.45 6.06
N LEU A 196 11.39 -25.58 7.14
CA LEU A 196 10.16 -26.38 7.14
C LEU A 196 9.05 -25.74 6.35
N ALA A 197 9.06 -24.41 6.23
CA ALA A 197 8.06 -23.61 5.53
C ALA A 197 8.75 -22.49 4.73
N PRO A 198 8.04 -21.81 3.79
CA PRO A 198 8.61 -20.73 2.99
C PRO A 198 9.24 -19.62 3.83
N GLU A 199 10.32 -19.00 3.33
CA GLU A 199 10.96 -17.84 3.95
C GLU A 199 10.03 -16.63 3.90
N LEU A 200 9.89 -15.90 5.02
CA LEU A 200 9.05 -14.72 5.16
C LEU A 200 9.83 -13.39 5.22
N SER A 201 11.16 -13.42 5.36
CA SER A 201 12.01 -12.25 5.65
C SER A 201 11.85 -11.06 4.69
N SER A 202 11.31 -11.28 3.49
CA SER A 202 11.15 -10.26 2.46
C SER A 202 9.73 -10.22 1.86
N MET A 203 8.74 -10.74 2.58
CA MET A 203 7.36 -10.82 2.08
C MET A 203 6.82 -9.47 1.65
N GLY A 204 6.96 -8.43 2.47
CA GLY A 204 6.48 -7.09 2.15
C GLY A 204 7.24 -6.39 1.01
N SER A 205 8.38 -6.93 0.58
CA SER A 205 9.14 -6.42 -0.57
C SER A 205 8.78 -7.13 -1.89
N LYS A 206 8.00 -8.20 -1.85
CA LYS A 206 7.51 -8.86 -3.07
C LYS A 206 6.54 -7.96 -3.81
N THR A 207 6.55 -8.06 -5.14
CA THR A 207 5.52 -7.44 -5.98
C THR A 207 4.28 -8.31 -6.02
N GLU A 208 3.11 -7.73 -6.27
CA GLU A 208 1.87 -8.48 -6.46
C GLU A 208 2.01 -9.56 -7.53
N LEU A 209 2.68 -9.24 -8.64
CA LEU A 209 2.93 -10.22 -9.70
C LEU A 209 3.81 -11.38 -9.23
N SER A 210 4.90 -11.09 -8.51
CA SER A 210 5.81 -12.14 -8.03
C SER A 210 5.13 -13.04 -7.00
N PHE A 211 4.23 -12.50 -6.21
CA PHE A 211 3.42 -13.24 -5.26
C PHE A 211 2.38 -14.11 -5.98
N PHE A 212 1.64 -13.52 -6.94
CA PHE A 212 0.61 -14.20 -7.73
C PHE A 212 1.15 -15.40 -8.52
N LEU A 213 2.39 -15.33 -9.04
CA LEU A 213 3.00 -16.40 -9.82
C LEU A 213 3.33 -17.68 -9.02
N VAL A 214 3.39 -17.59 -7.69
CA VAL A 214 3.79 -18.70 -6.81
C VAL A 214 2.69 -19.12 -5.82
N HIS A 215 1.57 -18.41 -5.76
CA HIS A 215 0.47 -18.70 -4.87
C HIS A 215 -0.81 -18.94 -5.66
N ASP A 216 -1.61 -19.89 -5.20
CA ASP A 216 -2.92 -20.20 -5.78
C ASP A 216 -3.97 -19.27 -5.14
N PHE A 217 -4.68 -18.53 -5.97
CA PHE A 217 -5.77 -17.64 -5.58
C PHE A 217 -7.17 -18.25 -5.80
N SER A 218 -7.25 -19.47 -6.31
CA SER A 218 -8.54 -20.12 -6.61
C SER A 218 -9.41 -20.37 -5.38
N HIS A 219 -8.79 -20.44 -4.20
CA HIS A 219 -9.44 -20.71 -2.92
C HIS A 219 -9.77 -19.44 -2.11
N ILE A 220 -9.39 -18.27 -2.60
CA ILE A 220 -9.69 -16.98 -1.96
C ILE A 220 -11.16 -16.66 -2.14
N GLN A 221 -11.82 -16.24 -1.07
CA GLN A 221 -13.24 -15.87 -1.09
C GLN A 221 -13.48 -14.45 -1.60
N SER A 222 -12.52 -13.56 -1.36
CA SER A 222 -12.60 -12.18 -1.82
C SER A 222 -12.46 -12.07 -3.34
N HIS A 223 -13.12 -11.07 -3.93
CA HIS A 223 -12.88 -10.69 -5.33
C HIS A 223 -11.53 -10.00 -5.55
N ASP A 224 -10.91 -9.50 -4.48
CA ASP A 224 -9.63 -8.81 -4.54
C ASP A 224 -8.48 -9.80 -4.43
N HIS A 225 -8.02 -10.30 -5.57
CA HIS A 225 -6.89 -11.23 -5.65
C HIS A 225 -5.55 -10.49 -5.50
N ILE A 226 -5.24 -10.07 -4.29
CA ILE A 226 -4.01 -9.35 -3.92
C ILE A 226 -3.34 -10.00 -2.71
N THR A 227 -2.03 -9.78 -2.58
CA THR A 227 -1.19 -10.37 -1.53
C THR A 227 -1.79 -10.22 -0.14
N ARG A 228 -2.23 -9.01 0.23
CA ARG A 228 -2.80 -8.72 1.54
C ARG A 228 -4.03 -9.57 1.88
N VAL A 229 -4.90 -9.80 0.90
CA VAL A 229 -6.13 -10.59 1.07
C VAL A 229 -5.78 -12.06 1.20
N TRP A 230 -4.88 -12.55 0.34
CA TRP A 230 -4.42 -13.92 0.40
C TRP A 230 -3.79 -14.24 1.77
N GLU A 231 -2.91 -13.39 2.27
CA GLU A 231 -2.27 -13.54 3.59
C GLU A 231 -3.32 -13.60 4.71
N TRP A 232 -4.27 -12.67 4.70
CA TRP A 232 -5.32 -12.61 5.71
C TRP A 232 -6.20 -13.87 5.71
N GLU A 233 -6.68 -14.31 4.56
CA GLU A 233 -7.50 -15.53 4.44
C GLU A 233 -6.67 -16.79 4.77
N HIS A 234 -5.39 -16.80 4.41
CA HIS A 234 -4.47 -17.89 4.79
C HIS A 234 -4.29 -17.98 6.31
N PHE A 235 -4.17 -16.88 7.02
CA PHE A 235 -4.11 -16.89 8.48
C PHE A 235 -5.43 -17.33 9.12
N LYS A 236 -6.57 -17.06 8.51
CA LYS A 236 -7.88 -17.49 9.00
C LYS A 236 -8.11 -18.98 8.83
N ASP A 237 -7.71 -19.54 7.70
CA ASP A 237 -7.89 -20.97 7.40
C ASP A 237 -6.78 -21.48 6.44
N PRO A 238 -5.62 -21.85 6.98
CA PRO A 238 -4.49 -22.26 6.15
C PRO A 238 -4.78 -23.45 5.24
N GLN A 239 -5.49 -24.47 5.74
CA GLN A 239 -5.79 -25.69 4.99
C GLN A 239 -6.77 -25.44 3.85
N LYS A 240 -7.69 -24.48 4.01
CA LYS A 240 -8.61 -24.08 2.96
C LYS A 240 -7.90 -23.35 1.82
N ILE A 241 -6.98 -22.44 2.18
CA ILE A 241 -6.25 -21.63 1.18
C ILE A 241 -5.15 -22.43 0.49
N VAL A 242 -4.53 -23.37 1.20
CA VAL A 242 -3.49 -24.26 0.65
C VAL A 242 -3.89 -25.72 0.93
N PRO A 243 -4.94 -26.22 0.24
CA PRO A 243 -5.47 -27.58 0.47
C PRO A 243 -4.56 -28.69 -0.10
N GLY A 244 -3.54 -28.34 -0.89
CA GLY A 244 -2.77 -29.30 -1.67
C GLY A 244 -3.60 -29.92 -2.81
N THR A 245 -3.09 -31.01 -3.36
CA THR A 245 -3.72 -31.73 -4.47
C THR A 245 -3.78 -33.24 -4.19
N PRO A 246 -4.38 -33.69 -3.04
CA PRO A 246 -4.31 -35.11 -2.64
C PRO A 246 -5.00 -36.02 -3.66
N ASP A 247 -6.01 -35.52 -4.38
CA ASP A 247 -6.82 -36.28 -5.34
C ASP A 247 -6.36 -36.11 -6.80
N ALA A 248 -5.16 -35.52 -7.05
CA ALA A 248 -4.64 -35.37 -8.39
C ALA A 248 -4.54 -36.74 -9.08
N LYS A 249 -4.92 -36.80 -10.38
CA LYS A 249 -4.92 -38.04 -11.16
C LYS A 249 -3.52 -38.63 -11.32
N ASP A 250 -2.53 -37.77 -11.59
CA ASP A 250 -1.14 -38.14 -11.59
C ASP A 250 -0.60 -38.19 -10.14
N PRO A 251 -0.11 -39.36 -9.68
CA PRO A 251 0.47 -39.47 -8.33
C PRO A 251 1.65 -38.52 -8.07
N LYS A 252 2.35 -38.08 -9.13
CA LYS A 252 3.48 -37.13 -9.03
C LYS A 252 3.03 -35.70 -8.75
N GLU A 253 1.78 -35.38 -9.05
CA GLU A 253 1.17 -34.06 -8.80
C GLU A 253 0.46 -33.97 -7.45
N ARG A 254 0.41 -35.08 -6.71
CA ARG A 254 -0.23 -35.11 -5.39
C ARG A 254 0.64 -34.40 -4.37
N THR A 255 0.07 -33.36 -3.75
CA THR A 255 0.66 -32.65 -2.61
C THR A 255 -0.28 -32.72 -1.42
N PRO A 256 0.26 -32.86 -0.19
CA PRO A 256 -0.58 -32.78 1.00
C PRO A 256 -1.08 -31.34 1.21
N PRO A 257 -2.16 -31.15 2.00
CA PRO A 257 -2.52 -29.84 2.52
C PRO A 257 -1.36 -29.23 3.31
N THR A 258 -1.37 -27.91 3.46
CA THR A 258 -0.38 -27.26 4.33
C THR A 258 -0.41 -27.81 5.75
N ILE A 259 0.77 -27.95 6.34
CA ILE A 259 0.96 -28.33 7.74
C ILE A 259 0.86 -27.14 8.69
N MET A 260 0.68 -25.92 8.16
CA MET A 260 0.51 -24.71 8.96
C MET A 260 -0.72 -24.88 9.87
N PRO A 261 -0.60 -24.74 11.20
CA PRO A 261 -1.72 -24.91 12.10
C PRO A 261 -2.81 -23.86 11.87
N ASN A 262 -4.06 -24.25 12.06
CA ASN A 262 -5.15 -23.31 12.17
C ASN A 262 -5.31 -22.91 13.66
N TRP A 263 -4.93 -21.68 14.02
CA TRP A 263 -5.01 -21.17 15.39
C TRP A 263 -6.35 -20.58 15.76
N GLY A 264 -7.35 -20.58 14.86
CA GLY A 264 -8.66 -20.01 15.12
C GLY A 264 -8.63 -18.49 15.38
N LEU A 265 -7.75 -17.78 14.66
CA LEU A 265 -7.51 -16.36 14.85
C LEU A 265 -8.78 -15.53 14.64
N THR A 266 -8.96 -14.50 15.45
CA THR A 266 -9.92 -13.44 15.21
C THR A 266 -9.56 -12.62 13.97
N ASP A 267 -10.47 -11.78 13.49
CA ASP A 267 -10.20 -10.90 12.33
C ASP A 267 -9.11 -9.86 12.64
N ASP A 268 -9.08 -9.36 13.89
CA ASP A 268 -8.07 -8.41 14.33
C ASP A 268 -6.69 -9.07 14.43
N GLU A 269 -6.60 -10.29 14.94
CA GLU A 269 -5.34 -11.05 15.02
C GLU A 269 -4.81 -11.41 13.63
N ALA A 270 -5.67 -11.88 12.72
CA ALA A 270 -5.30 -12.14 11.33
C ALA A 270 -4.82 -10.86 10.62
N THR A 271 -5.49 -9.73 10.90
CA THR A 271 -5.08 -8.41 10.40
C THR A 271 -3.72 -8.01 10.95
N ALA A 272 -3.49 -8.19 12.24
CA ALA A 272 -2.21 -7.86 12.88
C ALA A 272 -1.07 -8.71 12.31
N LEU A 273 -1.26 -10.03 12.15
CA LEU A 273 -0.29 -10.91 11.50
C LEU A 273 -0.02 -10.50 10.04
N THR A 274 -1.07 -10.16 9.27
CA THR A 274 -0.91 -9.69 7.89
C THR A 274 -0.08 -8.42 7.85
N VAL A 275 -0.36 -7.44 8.72
CA VAL A 275 0.44 -6.20 8.85
C VAL A 275 1.89 -6.52 9.17
N PHE A 276 2.14 -7.44 10.10
CA PHE A 276 3.49 -7.86 10.46
C PHE A 276 4.20 -8.55 9.30
N VAL A 277 3.59 -9.51 8.62
CA VAL A 277 4.22 -10.22 7.50
C VAL A 277 4.49 -9.28 6.32
N LEU A 278 3.57 -8.37 6.00
CA LEU A 278 3.79 -7.32 5.01
C LEU A 278 4.86 -6.29 5.45
N SER A 279 5.17 -6.21 6.73
CA SER A 279 6.25 -5.38 7.24
C SER A 279 7.63 -6.02 7.07
N LEU A 280 7.73 -7.33 6.86
CA LEU A 280 8.99 -8.03 6.67
C LEU A 280 9.61 -7.65 5.32
N ARG A 281 10.52 -6.69 5.36
CA ARG A 281 11.06 -6.03 4.16
C ARG A 281 12.55 -6.23 3.99
N ASP A 282 12.98 -6.29 2.73
CA ASP A 282 14.38 -6.32 2.36
C ASP A 282 14.87 -4.88 2.08
N PRO A 283 15.78 -4.34 2.89
CA PRO A 283 16.33 -3.00 2.69
C PRO A 283 16.96 -2.77 1.32
N LYS A 284 17.50 -3.82 0.70
CA LYS A 284 18.10 -3.73 -0.64
C LYS A 284 17.05 -3.51 -1.73
N VAL A 285 15.87 -4.11 -1.56
CA VAL A 285 14.74 -3.95 -2.49
C VAL A 285 14.07 -2.60 -2.27
N GLU A 286 13.84 -2.23 -1.00
CA GLU A 286 13.22 -0.93 -0.66
C GLU A 286 14.09 0.25 -1.08
N ASN A 287 15.42 0.11 -1.02
CA ASN A 287 16.42 1.10 -1.48
C ASN A 287 16.12 2.53 -1.03
N ILE A 288 15.76 2.71 0.25
CA ILE A 288 15.45 4.02 0.82
C ILE A 288 16.75 4.83 0.98
N PRO A 289 16.83 6.06 0.43
CA PRO A 289 18.00 6.90 0.59
C PRO A 289 18.29 7.21 2.07
N ARG A 290 19.59 7.28 2.40
CA ARG A 290 20.05 7.46 3.80
C ARG A 290 19.47 8.69 4.49
N GLU A 291 19.17 9.74 3.75
CA GLU A 291 18.58 10.99 4.25
C GLU A 291 17.15 10.86 4.79
N TYR A 292 16.47 9.76 4.44
CA TYR A 292 15.11 9.41 4.92
C TYR A 292 15.13 8.46 6.10
N LEU A 293 16.26 7.82 6.37
CA LEU A 293 16.38 6.89 7.47
C LEU A 293 16.48 7.64 8.79
N PRO A 294 15.87 7.11 9.87
CA PRO A 294 15.97 7.72 11.18
C PRO A 294 17.44 7.84 11.62
N LYS A 295 17.76 8.90 12.35
CA LYS A 295 19.07 9.12 12.95
C LYS A 295 19.23 8.33 14.25
N VAL A 296 18.66 7.15 14.33
CA VAL A 296 18.79 6.26 15.47
C VAL A 296 20.08 5.47 15.30
N GLU A 297 20.82 5.24 16.38
CA GLU A 297 21.86 4.21 16.37
C GLU A 297 21.16 2.86 16.18
N VAL A 298 21.10 2.44 14.93
CA VAL A 298 20.59 1.11 14.58
C VAL A 298 21.54 0.11 15.23
N HIS A 299 21.03 -0.79 16.04
CA HIS A 299 21.83 -1.88 16.59
C HIS A 299 22.65 -2.53 15.48
N LYS A 300 23.94 -2.74 15.72
CA LYS A 300 24.91 -3.23 14.69
C LYS A 300 24.43 -4.50 13.99
N GLU A 301 23.61 -5.28 14.65
CA GLU A 301 22.94 -6.49 14.12
C GLU A 301 22.10 -6.24 12.86
N PHE A 302 21.47 -5.05 12.75
CA PHE A 302 20.67 -4.69 11.57
C PHE A 302 21.50 -4.06 10.43
N LEU A 303 22.73 -3.60 10.71
CA LEU A 303 23.63 -3.09 9.67
C LEU A 303 24.15 -4.20 8.76
N GLN A 304 24.17 -5.46 9.21
CA GLN A 304 24.57 -6.60 8.40
C GLN A 304 23.65 -6.85 7.21
N TYR A 305 22.40 -6.37 7.23
CA TYR A 305 21.44 -6.50 6.12
C TYR A 305 21.61 -5.42 5.05
N ARG A 306 22.46 -4.41 5.27
CA ARG A 306 22.74 -3.31 4.30
C ARG A 306 23.96 -3.56 3.42
N GLN A 307 24.74 -4.58 3.71
CA GLN A 307 25.89 -5.00 2.88
C GLN A 307 25.51 -6.16 1.98
#